data_a43addee471ba457f268e73c163b0ad6
#
_entry.id   a43addee471ba457f268e73c163b0ad6
#
_cell.length_a   1.000
_cell.length_b   1.000
_cell.length_c   1.000
_cell.angle_alpha   90.00
_cell.angle_beta   90.00
_cell.angle_gamma   90.00
#
_symmetry.space_group_name_H-M   'P 1'
#
loop_
_entity.id
_entity.type
_entity.pdbx_description
1 polymer ?
#
loop_
_entity_poly.entity_id
_entity_poly.type
_entity_poly.pdbx_seq_one_letter_code
_entity_poly.pdbx_strand_id
1 'polypeptide(L)'
;KTAHIPVIDVEVPIMSDEKVAIDKGTGVVMCCTFGDQTDIEWWKKYNLPLKYIFTADGRIIDSVPNYGGMKIKDARKQIIEDLQAGGYVVKVEELEHEVQTHERCGKEVEYSVMNQWFIDIMSHKDDFIKIGNEIKWHPDHMHNRYDEWVNNVAWDWCISRQRYFGVPFPVWYCKDCGEPIFARKEDLPVNPLSDKPPVDKCPKCGCTEFNPETDVMDTWATSSVTPLINMR
;
A
#
# COMPACT_ATOMS: atom_id res chain seq x y z
N LYS A 1 -22.44 -1.19 20.58
CA LYS A 1 -21.73 -2.08 21.52
C LYS A 1 -20.25 -2.00 21.24
N THR A 2 -19.42 -2.16 22.29
CA THR A 2 -17.96 -2.21 22.18
C THR A 2 -17.44 -3.54 22.70
N ALA A 3 -16.27 -3.94 22.24
CA ALA A 3 -15.48 -5.05 22.77
C ALA A 3 -14.14 -4.50 23.27
N HIS A 4 -13.66 -5.07 24.35
CA HIS A 4 -12.34 -4.77 24.93
C HIS A 4 -11.32 -5.81 24.43
N ILE A 5 -10.23 -5.32 23.83
CA ILE A 5 -9.13 -6.17 23.40
C ILE A 5 -8.13 -6.25 24.56
N PRO A 6 -7.97 -7.43 25.18
CA PRO A 6 -7.03 -7.59 26.27
C PRO A 6 -5.59 -7.40 25.80
N VAL A 7 -4.65 -7.27 26.74
CA VAL A 7 -3.21 -7.15 26.53
C VAL A 7 -2.78 -5.75 26.03
N ILE A 8 -3.50 -5.17 25.07
CA ILE A 8 -3.23 -3.80 24.56
C ILE A 8 -4.21 -2.76 25.10
N ASP A 9 -5.19 -3.20 25.89
CA ASP A 9 -6.19 -2.35 26.59
C ASP A 9 -6.92 -1.36 25.66
N VAL A 10 -7.49 -1.86 24.57
CA VAL A 10 -8.17 -1.04 23.56
C VAL A 10 -9.64 -1.45 23.43
N GLU A 11 -10.54 -0.48 23.48
CA GLU A 11 -11.93 -0.66 23.10
C GLU A 11 -12.15 -0.48 21.60
N VAL A 12 -12.88 -1.41 20.99
CA VAL A 12 -13.25 -1.40 19.58
C VAL A 12 -14.75 -1.53 19.39
N PRO A 13 -15.34 -0.91 18.34
CA PRO A 13 -16.75 -1.04 18.05
C PRO A 13 -17.09 -2.44 17.54
N ILE A 14 -18.28 -2.96 17.92
CA ILE A 14 -18.87 -4.16 17.33
C ILE A 14 -19.85 -3.72 16.27
N MET A 15 -19.64 -4.16 15.05
CA MET A 15 -20.48 -3.87 13.88
C MET A 15 -20.99 -5.18 13.25
N SER A 16 -22.00 -5.08 12.40
CA SER A 16 -22.50 -6.22 11.62
C SER A 16 -22.17 -6.02 10.15
N ASP A 17 -21.81 -7.12 9.47
CA ASP A 17 -21.57 -7.11 8.02
C ASP A 17 -22.04 -8.43 7.40
N GLU A 18 -22.53 -8.35 6.16
CA GLU A 18 -23.07 -9.49 5.41
C GLU A 18 -22.02 -10.56 5.08
N LYS A 19 -20.75 -10.16 5.01
CA LYS A 19 -19.62 -11.07 4.76
C LYS A 19 -19.27 -11.94 5.95
N VAL A 20 -19.81 -11.67 7.13
CA VAL A 20 -19.59 -12.47 8.32
C VAL A 20 -20.53 -13.67 8.32
N ALA A 21 -19.97 -14.88 8.15
CA ALA A 21 -20.74 -16.11 8.20
C ALA A 21 -21.06 -16.49 9.66
N ILE A 22 -22.35 -16.57 10.00
CA ILE A 22 -22.83 -16.85 11.38
C ILE A 22 -22.47 -18.28 11.81
N ASP A 23 -22.38 -19.18 10.85
CA ASP A 23 -22.09 -20.61 11.02
C ASP A 23 -20.59 -20.95 11.04
N LYS A 24 -19.74 -19.95 10.81
CA LYS A 24 -18.27 -20.13 10.87
C LYS A 24 -17.73 -19.69 12.23
N GLY A 25 -17.21 -20.67 12.99
CA GLY A 25 -16.68 -20.41 14.34
C GLY A 25 -17.75 -19.90 15.30
N THR A 26 -17.52 -18.73 15.89
CA THR A 26 -18.47 -18.06 16.80
C THR A 26 -19.39 -17.06 16.09
N GLY A 27 -19.20 -16.84 14.79
CA GLY A 27 -19.84 -15.74 14.06
C GLY A 27 -19.30 -14.35 14.43
N VAL A 28 -18.21 -14.29 15.22
CA VAL A 28 -17.50 -13.04 15.57
C VAL A 28 -16.15 -13.03 14.90
N VAL A 29 -15.85 -11.96 14.17
CA VAL A 29 -14.59 -11.76 13.44
C VAL A 29 -13.93 -10.49 13.95
N MET A 30 -12.63 -10.56 14.20
CA MET A 30 -11.82 -9.37 14.50
C MET A 30 -11.25 -8.83 13.19
N CYS A 31 -11.61 -7.58 12.84
CA CYS A 31 -11.03 -6.87 11.71
C CYS A 31 -9.69 -6.26 12.15
N CYS A 32 -8.61 -6.70 11.51
CA CYS A 32 -7.24 -6.22 11.81
C CYS A 32 -6.81 -5.04 10.95
N THR A 33 -7.72 -4.35 10.29
CA THR A 33 -7.51 -3.24 9.34
C THR A 33 -6.86 -3.71 8.03
N PHE A 34 -5.75 -4.45 8.07
CA PHE A 34 -5.04 -4.98 6.89
C PHE A 34 -4.60 -6.43 7.08
N GLY A 35 -5.40 -7.26 7.75
CA GLY A 35 -5.11 -8.68 7.91
C GLY A 35 -5.28 -9.46 6.60
N ASP A 36 -6.31 -9.12 5.83
CA ASP A 36 -6.57 -9.66 4.49
C ASP A 36 -7.32 -8.66 3.61
N GLN A 37 -7.74 -9.09 2.42
CA GLN A 37 -8.49 -8.27 1.47
C GLN A 37 -9.86 -7.83 2.04
N THR A 38 -10.52 -8.70 2.81
CA THR A 38 -11.83 -8.40 3.42
C THR A 38 -11.69 -7.31 4.48
N ASP A 39 -10.64 -7.36 5.28
CA ASP A 39 -10.32 -6.33 6.27
C ASP A 39 -10.12 -4.95 5.62
N ILE A 40 -9.42 -4.90 4.48
CA ILE A 40 -9.22 -3.67 3.70
C ILE A 40 -10.54 -3.12 3.17
N GLU A 41 -11.44 -3.99 2.69
CA GLU A 41 -12.77 -3.58 2.23
C GLU A 41 -13.61 -3.01 3.38
N TRP A 42 -13.61 -3.65 4.55
CA TRP A 42 -14.29 -3.14 5.74
C TRP A 42 -13.71 -1.83 6.22
N TRP A 43 -12.38 -1.70 6.22
CA TRP A 43 -11.71 -0.45 6.54
C TRP A 43 -12.22 0.71 5.67
N LYS A 44 -12.30 0.50 4.36
CA LYS A 44 -12.82 1.48 3.41
C LYS A 44 -14.32 1.73 3.60
N LYS A 45 -15.13 0.66 3.70
CA LYS A 45 -16.60 0.72 3.81
C LYS A 45 -17.06 1.47 5.05
N TYR A 46 -16.42 1.22 6.17
CA TYR A 46 -16.79 1.76 7.48
C TYR A 46 -15.92 2.92 7.94
N ASN A 47 -14.97 3.36 7.10
CA ASN A 47 -14.01 4.42 7.45
C ASN A 47 -13.34 4.17 8.81
N LEU A 48 -12.84 2.95 9.01
CA LEU A 48 -12.24 2.55 10.28
C LEU A 48 -10.92 3.30 10.54
N PRO A 49 -10.57 3.59 11.78
CA PRO A 49 -9.29 4.23 12.09
C PRO A 49 -8.13 3.31 11.73
N LEU A 50 -7.14 3.88 11.05
CA LEU A 50 -5.89 3.18 10.77
C LEU A 50 -4.97 3.26 11.98
N LYS A 51 -4.54 2.09 12.50
CA LYS A 51 -3.50 1.98 13.52
C LYS A 51 -2.28 1.29 12.91
N TYR A 52 -1.23 2.06 12.70
CA TYR A 52 0.04 1.56 12.23
C TYR A 52 0.87 1.09 13.43
N ILE A 53 1.25 -0.19 13.47
CA ILE A 53 1.91 -0.79 14.64
C ILE A 53 3.28 -1.40 14.34
N PHE A 54 3.76 -1.41 13.10
CA PHE A 54 5.10 -1.91 12.77
C PHE A 54 5.80 -1.06 11.70
N THR A 55 7.10 -1.10 11.76
CA THR A 55 8.01 -0.37 10.87
C THR A 55 8.29 -1.16 9.59
N ALA A 56 8.84 -0.50 8.56
CA ALA A 56 9.19 -1.13 7.29
C ALA A 56 10.20 -2.28 7.41
N ASP A 57 11.00 -2.32 8.48
CA ASP A 57 11.94 -3.42 8.79
C ASP A 57 11.31 -4.55 9.62
N GLY A 58 9.98 -4.53 9.81
CA GLY A 58 9.23 -5.60 10.47
C GLY A 58 9.39 -5.63 11.99
N ARG A 59 9.50 -4.47 12.62
CA ARG A 59 9.49 -4.33 14.09
C ARG A 59 8.24 -3.61 14.55
N ILE A 60 7.76 -3.97 15.73
CA ILE A 60 6.69 -3.21 16.40
C ILE A 60 7.21 -1.81 16.76
N ILE A 61 6.41 -0.78 16.51
CA ILE A 61 6.77 0.60 16.84
C ILE A 61 6.90 0.76 18.37
N ASP A 62 7.80 1.62 18.82
CA ASP A 62 8.12 1.78 20.24
C ASP A 62 6.95 2.26 21.10
N SER A 63 5.94 2.88 20.49
CA SER A 63 4.74 3.34 21.19
C SER A 63 3.77 2.23 21.60
N VAL A 64 3.96 0.99 21.12
CA VAL A 64 3.13 -0.15 21.53
C VAL A 64 3.62 -0.67 22.87
N PRO A 65 2.81 -0.59 23.94
CA PRO A 65 3.24 -1.05 25.27
C PRO A 65 3.65 -2.53 25.26
N ASN A 66 4.70 -2.85 25.99
CA ASN A 66 5.26 -4.21 26.19
C ASN A 66 5.87 -4.87 24.96
N TYR A 67 5.58 -4.42 23.73
CA TYR A 67 6.02 -5.08 22.48
C TYR A 67 6.90 -4.19 21.60
N GLY A 68 7.09 -2.92 21.95
CA GLY A 68 7.89 -1.96 21.18
C GLY A 68 9.29 -2.47 20.86
N GLY A 69 9.77 -2.27 19.63
CA GLY A 69 11.06 -2.72 19.13
C GLY A 69 11.19 -4.22 18.82
N MET A 70 10.24 -5.07 19.24
CA MET A 70 10.25 -6.50 18.96
C MET A 70 10.03 -6.78 17.46
N LYS A 71 10.63 -7.84 16.94
CA LYS A 71 10.25 -8.34 15.59
C LYS A 71 8.81 -8.88 15.63
N ILE A 72 8.07 -8.70 14.56
CA ILE A 72 6.66 -9.14 14.44
C ILE A 72 6.50 -10.61 14.88
N LYS A 73 7.39 -11.50 14.44
CA LYS A 73 7.33 -12.93 14.78
C LYS A 73 7.53 -13.19 16.28
N ASP A 74 8.40 -12.43 16.94
CA ASP A 74 8.66 -12.56 18.37
C ASP A 74 7.50 -11.96 19.17
N ALA A 75 6.96 -10.81 18.73
CA ALA A 75 5.79 -10.21 19.34
C ALA A 75 4.55 -11.11 19.27
N ARG A 76 4.31 -11.81 18.15
CA ARG A 76 3.20 -12.78 18.03
C ARG A 76 3.29 -13.87 19.09
N LYS A 77 4.48 -14.41 19.35
CA LYS A 77 4.68 -15.43 20.40
C LYS A 77 4.41 -14.84 21.79
N GLN A 78 4.97 -13.68 22.08
CA GLN A 78 4.80 -13.05 23.38
C GLN A 78 3.33 -12.70 23.65
N ILE A 79 2.61 -12.18 22.67
CA ILE A 79 1.17 -11.88 22.77
C ILE A 79 0.37 -13.14 23.12
N ILE A 80 0.67 -14.29 22.51
CA ILE A 80 -0.01 -15.56 22.82
C ILE A 80 0.29 -15.98 24.27
N GLU A 81 1.54 -15.88 24.71
CA GLU A 81 1.94 -16.19 26.08
C GLU A 81 1.23 -15.28 27.10
N ASP A 82 1.16 -13.99 26.83
CA ASP A 82 0.50 -13.02 27.70
C ASP A 82 -1.03 -13.24 27.76
N LEU A 83 -1.66 -13.59 26.63
CA LEU A 83 -3.07 -13.94 26.57
C LEU A 83 -3.36 -15.23 27.37
N GLN A 84 -2.45 -16.22 27.29
CA GLN A 84 -2.55 -17.46 28.09
C GLN A 84 -2.41 -17.17 29.59
N ALA A 85 -1.41 -16.37 29.95
CA ALA A 85 -1.20 -15.98 31.34
C ALA A 85 -2.37 -15.18 31.92
N GLY A 86 -3.01 -14.34 31.09
CA GLY A 86 -4.22 -13.60 31.45
C GLY A 86 -5.51 -14.41 31.48
N GLY A 87 -5.47 -15.71 31.12
CA GLY A 87 -6.65 -16.59 31.08
C GLY A 87 -7.62 -16.30 29.94
N TYR A 88 -7.18 -15.59 28.91
CA TYR A 88 -8.02 -15.23 27.76
C TYR A 88 -8.04 -16.30 26.66
N VAL A 89 -7.13 -17.28 26.70
CA VAL A 89 -7.04 -18.37 25.71
C VAL A 89 -7.85 -19.54 26.17
N VAL A 90 -8.92 -19.87 25.47
CA VAL A 90 -9.77 -21.03 25.75
C VAL A 90 -9.21 -22.32 25.11
N LYS A 91 -8.68 -22.20 23.89
CA LYS A 91 -8.18 -23.32 23.09
C LYS A 91 -7.13 -22.85 22.10
N VAL A 92 -6.13 -23.70 21.85
CA VAL A 92 -5.14 -23.50 20.76
C VAL A 92 -5.23 -24.74 19.86
N GLU A 93 -5.35 -24.51 18.58
CA GLU A 93 -5.37 -25.55 17.54
C GLU A 93 -4.34 -25.20 16.47
N GLU A 94 -3.65 -26.22 15.97
CA GLU A 94 -2.79 -26.05 14.80
C GLU A 94 -3.65 -26.04 13.54
N LEU A 95 -3.40 -25.06 12.66
CA LEU A 95 -4.09 -24.87 11.38
C LEU A 95 -3.07 -24.74 10.28
N GLU A 96 -3.19 -25.56 9.25
CA GLU A 96 -2.44 -25.36 8.01
C GLU A 96 -3.19 -24.38 7.10
N HIS A 97 -2.52 -23.31 6.68
CA HIS A 97 -3.07 -22.36 5.74
C HIS A 97 -1.97 -21.79 4.82
N GLU A 98 -2.37 -21.31 3.64
CA GLU A 98 -1.46 -20.67 2.72
C GLU A 98 -1.06 -19.28 3.23
N VAL A 99 0.24 -18.98 3.15
CA VAL A 99 0.80 -17.66 3.52
C VAL A 99 1.48 -17.05 2.31
N GLN A 100 1.21 -15.79 2.05
CA GLN A 100 1.88 -15.03 1.00
C GLN A 100 3.36 -14.86 1.36
N THR A 101 4.23 -15.22 0.43
CA THR A 101 5.68 -15.11 0.61
C THR A 101 6.34 -14.30 -0.50
N HIS A 102 7.45 -13.66 -0.17
CA HIS A 102 8.26 -12.95 -1.17
C HIS A 102 8.94 -13.96 -2.10
N GLU A 103 8.73 -13.80 -3.41
CA GLU A 103 9.16 -14.77 -4.46
C GLU A 103 10.66 -15.14 -4.45
N ARG A 104 11.54 -14.19 -4.06
CA ARG A 104 12.99 -14.40 -4.09
C ARG A 104 13.56 -15.02 -2.82
N CYS A 105 12.97 -14.74 -1.66
CA CYS A 105 13.55 -15.17 -0.39
C CYS A 105 12.61 -16.05 0.46
N GLY A 106 11.39 -16.33 -0.01
CA GLY A 106 10.42 -17.17 0.68
C GLY A 106 9.98 -16.67 2.06
N LYS A 107 10.30 -15.42 2.42
CA LYS A 107 9.84 -14.85 3.69
C LYS A 107 8.39 -14.40 3.57
N GLU A 108 7.64 -14.61 4.63
CA GLU A 108 6.28 -14.12 4.81
C GLU A 108 6.24 -12.60 4.60
N VAL A 109 5.21 -12.12 3.89
CA VAL A 109 4.97 -10.69 3.66
C VAL A 109 3.86 -10.20 4.57
N GLU A 110 3.95 -8.94 5.00
CA GLU A 110 2.95 -8.27 5.81
C GLU A 110 2.33 -7.12 5.00
N TYR A 111 1.08 -6.80 5.29
CA TYR A 111 0.43 -5.62 4.72
C TYR A 111 0.97 -4.37 5.39
N SER A 112 1.47 -3.43 4.60
CA SER A 112 2.00 -2.16 5.07
C SER A 112 1.39 -1.00 4.31
N VAL A 113 1.21 0.13 4.99
CA VAL A 113 0.78 1.38 4.36
C VAL A 113 1.99 2.17 3.94
N MET A 114 2.06 2.52 2.67
CA MET A 114 3.13 3.32 2.10
C MET A 114 2.54 4.36 1.15
N ASN A 115 3.14 5.53 1.11
CA ASN A 115 2.87 6.47 0.04
C ASN A 115 3.51 5.94 -1.24
N GLN A 116 2.72 5.86 -2.31
CA GLN A 116 3.15 5.34 -3.60
C GLN A 116 2.68 6.27 -4.71
N TRP A 117 3.40 6.26 -5.81
CA TRP A 117 2.99 6.96 -7.02
C TRP A 117 2.13 6.06 -7.89
N PHE A 118 0.98 6.60 -8.30
CA PHE A 118 0.03 5.89 -9.15
C PHE A 118 -0.26 6.67 -10.43
N ILE A 119 -0.48 5.93 -11.51
CA ILE A 119 -1.15 6.47 -12.70
C ILE A 119 -2.64 6.18 -12.52
N ASP A 120 -3.46 7.21 -12.60
CA ASP A 120 -4.91 7.10 -12.55
C ASP A 120 -5.42 6.40 -13.82
N ILE A 121 -5.79 5.14 -13.65
CA ILE A 121 -6.37 4.30 -14.71
C ILE A 121 -7.89 4.26 -14.57
N MET A 122 -8.36 4.22 -13.31
CA MET A 122 -9.76 3.94 -13.03
C MET A 122 -10.70 5.03 -13.54
N SER A 123 -10.31 6.30 -13.44
CA SER A 123 -11.12 7.42 -13.91
C SER A 123 -11.15 7.55 -15.44
N HIS A 124 -10.24 6.87 -16.16
CA HIS A 124 -10.07 6.96 -17.60
C HIS A 124 -10.49 5.70 -18.39
N LYS A 125 -11.16 4.73 -17.75
CA LYS A 125 -11.56 3.48 -18.41
C LYS A 125 -12.42 3.70 -19.66
N ASP A 126 -13.37 4.62 -19.58
CA ASP A 126 -14.24 4.93 -20.73
C ASP A 126 -13.45 5.55 -21.90
N ASP A 127 -12.45 6.39 -21.58
CA ASP A 127 -11.56 6.95 -22.59
C ASP A 127 -10.70 5.87 -23.25
N PHE A 128 -10.20 4.90 -22.48
CA PHE A 128 -9.46 3.75 -23.03
C PHE A 128 -10.31 2.91 -23.96
N ILE A 129 -11.54 2.58 -23.59
CA ILE A 129 -12.47 1.83 -24.46
C ILE A 129 -12.74 2.62 -25.74
N LYS A 130 -12.99 3.93 -25.64
CA LYS A 130 -13.21 4.78 -26.81
C LYS A 130 -12.00 4.77 -27.75
N ILE A 131 -10.79 4.97 -27.21
CA ILE A 131 -9.55 4.96 -27.99
C ILE A 131 -9.34 3.56 -28.61
N GLY A 132 -9.59 2.48 -27.86
CA GLY A 132 -9.49 1.11 -28.35
C GLY A 132 -10.35 0.86 -29.60
N ASN A 133 -11.55 1.44 -29.65
CA ASN A 133 -12.45 1.37 -30.80
C ASN A 133 -11.96 2.18 -32.04
N GLU A 134 -11.11 3.18 -31.83
CA GLU A 134 -10.55 4.01 -32.91
C GLU A 134 -9.27 3.41 -33.51
N ILE A 135 -8.62 2.47 -32.79
CA ILE A 135 -7.37 1.82 -33.23
C ILE A 135 -7.68 0.68 -34.22
N LYS A 136 -6.89 0.59 -35.28
CA LYS A 136 -6.92 -0.56 -36.18
C LYS A 136 -6.06 -1.69 -35.61
N TRP A 137 -6.72 -2.76 -35.17
CA TRP A 137 -6.08 -3.91 -34.55
C TRP A 137 -5.58 -4.92 -35.59
N HIS A 138 -4.38 -5.49 -35.34
CA HIS A 138 -3.80 -6.56 -36.12
C HIS A 138 -3.13 -7.60 -35.20
N PRO A 139 -3.65 -8.84 -35.13
CA PRO A 139 -4.90 -9.33 -35.70
C PRO A 139 -6.14 -8.77 -34.95
N ASP A 140 -7.28 -8.76 -35.58
CA ASP A 140 -8.52 -8.11 -35.09
C ASP A 140 -8.93 -8.59 -33.68
N HIS A 141 -8.69 -9.86 -33.33
CA HIS A 141 -9.04 -10.42 -32.02
C HIS A 141 -8.27 -9.79 -30.84
N MET A 142 -7.20 -9.06 -31.09
CA MET A 142 -6.48 -8.35 -30.01
C MET A 142 -7.31 -7.22 -29.41
N HIS A 143 -8.29 -6.69 -30.14
CA HIS A 143 -9.26 -5.74 -29.60
C HIS A 143 -10.02 -6.32 -28.41
N ASN A 144 -10.51 -7.56 -28.53
CA ASN A 144 -11.25 -8.21 -27.43
C ASN A 144 -10.36 -8.35 -26.16
N ARG A 145 -9.08 -8.70 -26.34
CA ARG A 145 -8.14 -8.79 -25.21
C ARG A 145 -7.90 -7.45 -24.55
N TYR A 146 -7.82 -6.39 -25.34
CA TYR A 146 -7.68 -5.03 -24.82
C TYR A 146 -8.92 -4.64 -24.00
N ASP A 147 -10.11 -4.85 -24.53
CA ASP A 147 -11.37 -4.55 -23.85
C ASP A 147 -11.51 -5.34 -22.55
N GLU A 148 -11.22 -6.64 -22.59
CA GLU A 148 -11.20 -7.48 -21.38
C GLU A 148 -10.22 -6.95 -20.34
N TRP A 149 -9.01 -6.55 -20.74
CA TRP A 149 -8.04 -5.98 -19.83
C TRP A 149 -8.55 -4.68 -19.21
N VAL A 150 -9.04 -3.72 -20.00
CA VAL A 150 -9.58 -2.45 -19.51
C VAL A 150 -10.74 -2.66 -18.54
N ASN A 151 -11.68 -3.56 -18.89
CA ASN A 151 -12.85 -3.83 -18.05
C ASN A 151 -12.48 -4.50 -16.72
N ASN A 152 -11.48 -5.36 -16.69
CA ASN A 152 -11.07 -6.13 -15.52
C ASN A 152 -10.06 -5.42 -14.62
N VAL A 153 -9.44 -4.31 -15.05
CA VAL A 153 -8.60 -3.49 -14.16
C VAL A 153 -9.42 -2.98 -12.99
N ALA A 154 -8.98 -3.28 -11.77
CA ALA A 154 -9.70 -2.99 -10.54
C ALA A 154 -9.06 -1.90 -9.66
N TRP A 155 -7.86 -1.41 -10.03
CA TRP A 155 -7.12 -0.38 -9.29
C TRP A 155 -6.18 0.40 -10.21
N ASP A 156 -5.75 1.56 -9.73
CA ASP A 156 -4.77 2.41 -10.40
C ASP A 156 -3.39 1.75 -10.45
N TRP A 157 -2.59 2.11 -11.42
CA TRP A 157 -1.28 1.50 -11.63
C TRP A 157 -0.23 2.10 -10.72
N CYS A 158 0.20 1.35 -9.70
CA CYS A 158 1.32 1.71 -8.85
C CYS A 158 2.65 1.62 -9.63
N ILE A 159 3.30 2.75 -9.81
CA ILE A 159 4.53 2.89 -10.62
C ILE A 159 5.79 3.17 -9.81
N SER A 160 5.71 3.31 -8.51
CA SER A 160 6.88 3.50 -7.64
C SER A 160 7.44 2.19 -7.12
N ARG A 161 8.77 2.13 -6.97
CA ARG A 161 9.50 0.96 -6.48
C ARG A 161 10.61 1.40 -5.53
N GLN A 162 10.75 0.70 -4.41
CA GLN A 162 11.80 0.87 -3.41
C GLN A 162 13.03 0.06 -3.84
N ARG A 163 13.76 0.59 -4.84
CA ARG A 163 14.96 -0.06 -5.42
C ARG A 163 16.09 0.94 -5.52
N TYR A 164 17.31 0.44 -5.45
CA TYR A 164 18.50 1.28 -5.60
C TYR A 164 18.70 1.79 -7.03
N PHE A 165 18.43 0.94 -8.02
CA PHE A 165 18.55 1.30 -9.44
C PHE A 165 17.18 1.50 -10.08
N GLY A 166 17.05 2.57 -10.84
CA GLY A 166 15.87 2.90 -11.63
C GLY A 166 15.88 4.35 -12.07
N VAL A 167 14.86 4.77 -12.81
CA VAL A 167 14.63 6.17 -13.16
C VAL A 167 14.02 6.86 -11.93
N PRO A 168 14.67 7.87 -11.33
CA PRO A 168 14.14 8.53 -10.16
C PRO A 168 12.89 9.36 -10.49
N PHE A 169 11.98 9.49 -9.52
CA PHE A 169 10.93 10.49 -9.60
C PHE A 169 11.52 11.87 -9.35
N PRO A 170 11.29 12.85 -10.22
CA PRO A 170 11.86 14.18 -10.10
C PRO A 170 11.10 15.05 -9.09
N VAL A 171 11.05 14.59 -7.82
CA VAL A 171 10.20 15.16 -6.77
C VAL A 171 10.96 15.31 -5.46
N TRP A 172 10.66 16.37 -4.73
CA TRP A 172 11.06 16.61 -3.34
C TRP A 172 9.82 16.89 -2.51
N TYR A 173 9.90 16.65 -1.21
CA TYR A 173 8.82 16.93 -0.26
C TYR A 173 9.25 17.98 0.74
N CYS A 174 8.42 18.97 0.98
CA CYS A 174 8.65 19.92 2.06
C CYS A 174 8.73 19.18 3.40
N LYS A 175 9.77 19.47 4.18
CA LYS A 175 10.03 18.77 5.45
C LYS A 175 8.97 19.06 6.51
N ASP A 176 8.39 20.27 6.51
CA ASP A 176 7.42 20.68 7.51
C ASP A 176 5.97 20.28 7.17
N CYS A 177 5.56 20.46 5.91
CA CYS A 177 4.15 20.26 5.53
C CYS A 177 3.91 19.11 4.54
N GLY A 178 4.98 18.41 4.09
CA GLY A 178 4.88 17.29 3.15
C GLY A 178 4.47 17.67 1.72
N GLU A 179 4.38 18.96 1.39
CA GLU A 179 3.99 19.41 0.05
C GLU A 179 4.97 18.91 -1.00
N PRO A 180 4.53 18.22 -2.07
CA PRO A 180 5.40 17.77 -3.13
C PRO A 180 5.84 18.94 -4.04
N ILE A 181 7.13 18.98 -4.33
CA ILE A 181 7.76 19.94 -5.23
C ILE A 181 8.29 19.17 -6.43
N PHE A 182 7.75 19.45 -7.60
CA PHE A 182 8.13 18.80 -8.85
C PHE A 182 9.24 19.56 -9.56
N ALA A 183 10.18 18.85 -10.19
CA ALA A 183 11.13 19.46 -11.10
C ALA A 183 10.39 20.11 -12.27
N ARG A 184 10.94 21.22 -12.77
CA ARG A 184 10.44 21.84 -13.99
C ARG A 184 10.89 21.03 -15.21
N LYS A 185 10.13 21.08 -16.29
CA LYS A 185 10.42 20.33 -17.52
C LYS A 185 11.79 20.64 -18.09
N GLU A 186 12.19 21.90 -18.01
CA GLU A 186 13.48 22.42 -18.47
C GLU A 186 14.67 21.97 -17.63
N ASP A 187 14.45 21.58 -16.36
CA ASP A 187 15.50 21.13 -15.46
C ASP A 187 15.81 19.64 -15.63
N LEU A 188 14.98 18.90 -16.38
CA LEU A 188 15.14 17.47 -16.58
C LEU A 188 16.33 17.15 -17.51
N PRO A 189 17.07 16.06 -17.25
CA PRO A 189 16.87 15.05 -16.20
C PRO A 189 17.45 15.50 -14.85
N VAL A 190 16.78 15.13 -13.76
CA VAL A 190 17.26 15.38 -12.38
C VAL A 190 17.26 14.10 -11.56
N ASN A 191 18.15 14.06 -10.58
CA ASN A 191 18.15 13.04 -9.53
C ASN A 191 17.95 13.74 -8.17
N PRO A 192 16.79 13.63 -7.52
CA PRO A 192 16.51 14.32 -6.26
C PRO A 192 17.49 14.01 -5.13
N LEU A 193 18.14 12.85 -5.18
CA LEU A 193 19.15 12.47 -4.17
C LEU A 193 20.44 13.30 -4.27
N SER A 194 20.75 13.88 -5.42
CA SER A 194 21.97 14.68 -5.67
C SER A 194 21.68 16.13 -6.05
N ASP A 195 20.51 16.39 -6.62
CA ASP A 195 20.14 17.67 -7.16
C ASP A 195 19.25 18.46 -6.19
N LYS A 196 19.25 19.77 -6.29
CA LYS A 196 18.42 20.64 -5.46
C LYS A 196 17.02 20.79 -6.05
N PRO A 197 16.00 21.02 -5.21
CA PRO A 197 14.67 21.36 -5.70
C PRO A 197 14.68 22.67 -6.48
N PRO A 198 13.72 22.88 -7.41
CA PRO A 198 13.64 24.07 -8.26
C PRO A 198 13.18 25.34 -7.54
N VAL A 199 12.98 25.27 -6.23
CA VAL A 199 12.51 26.36 -5.37
C VAL A 199 13.35 26.45 -4.09
N ASP A 200 13.60 27.66 -3.61
CA ASP A 200 14.31 27.91 -2.37
C ASP A 200 13.41 27.77 -1.13
N LYS A 201 12.10 27.96 -1.32
CA LYS A 201 11.09 27.92 -0.24
C LYS A 201 9.84 27.19 -0.69
N CYS A 202 9.27 26.42 0.23
CA CYS A 202 7.98 25.77 0.02
C CYS A 202 6.89 26.83 -0.26
N PRO A 203 6.13 26.71 -1.36
CA PRO A 203 5.08 27.67 -1.71
C PRO A 203 3.92 27.66 -0.69
N LYS A 204 3.76 26.58 0.07
CA LYS A 204 2.65 26.41 1.00
C LYS A 204 2.96 26.92 2.42
N CYS A 205 4.15 26.64 2.96
CA CYS A 205 4.49 26.98 4.35
C CYS A 205 5.75 27.84 4.51
N GLY A 206 6.51 28.09 3.44
CA GLY A 206 7.74 28.89 3.47
C GLY A 206 8.97 28.16 4.01
N CYS A 207 8.90 26.89 4.37
CA CYS A 207 10.03 26.07 4.78
C CYS A 207 11.09 25.99 3.67
N THR A 208 12.37 25.95 4.06
CA THR A 208 13.52 25.91 3.14
C THR A 208 14.18 24.53 3.08
N GLU A 209 13.66 23.57 3.85
CA GLU A 209 14.20 22.21 3.89
C GLU A 209 13.28 21.24 3.15
N PHE A 210 13.89 20.36 2.33
CA PHE A 210 13.19 19.42 1.50
C PHE A 210 13.83 18.02 1.62
N ASN A 211 12.98 17.00 1.65
CA ASN A 211 13.39 15.60 1.54
C ASN A 211 13.25 15.14 0.09
N PRO A 212 14.27 14.51 -0.49
CA PRO A 212 14.17 13.96 -1.83
C PRO A 212 13.23 12.74 -1.86
N GLU A 213 12.56 12.52 -2.99
CA GLU A 213 11.95 11.23 -3.27
C GLU A 213 13.05 10.17 -3.45
N THR A 214 12.86 9.02 -2.80
CA THR A 214 13.81 7.90 -2.83
C THR A 214 13.37 6.76 -3.73
N ASP A 215 12.08 6.72 -4.07
CA ASP A 215 11.53 5.72 -4.96
C ASP A 215 11.96 5.94 -6.41
N VAL A 216 12.00 4.86 -7.15
CA VAL A 216 12.28 4.87 -8.59
C VAL A 216 11.08 4.37 -9.37
N MET A 217 10.98 4.79 -10.63
CA MET A 217 9.89 4.36 -11.50
C MET A 217 9.99 2.87 -11.84
N ASP A 218 8.86 2.20 -11.89
CA ASP A 218 8.72 0.86 -12.44
C ASP A 218 9.23 0.83 -13.89
N THR A 219 10.01 -0.18 -14.21
CA THR A 219 10.55 -0.36 -15.57
C THR A 219 9.46 -0.56 -16.62
N TRP A 220 8.32 -1.14 -16.26
CA TRP A 220 7.16 -1.23 -17.15
C TRP A 220 6.55 0.15 -17.44
N ALA A 221 6.51 1.04 -16.45
CA ALA A 221 6.04 2.42 -16.65
C ALA A 221 6.97 3.19 -17.59
N THR A 222 8.29 3.09 -17.40
CA THR A 222 9.25 3.76 -18.28
C THR A 222 9.27 3.16 -19.69
N SER A 223 9.11 1.86 -19.85
CA SER A 223 9.04 1.21 -21.16
C SER A 223 7.73 1.49 -21.91
N SER A 224 6.66 1.79 -21.22
CA SER A 224 5.36 2.12 -21.83
C SER A 224 5.37 3.38 -22.70
N VAL A 225 6.38 4.26 -22.52
CA VAL A 225 6.56 5.46 -23.36
C VAL A 225 7.32 5.18 -24.69
N THR A 226 7.73 3.93 -24.93
CA THR A 226 8.45 3.54 -26.17
C THR A 226 7.73 3.95 -27.45
N PRO A 227 6.39 3.82 -27.60
CA PRO A 227 5.69 4.30 -28.78
C PRO A 227 5.88 5.80 -29.03
N LEU A 228 5.88 6.61 -27.96
CA LEU A 228 6.09 8.07 -28.06
C LEU A 228 7.52 8.40 -28.48
N ILE A 229 8.52 7.61 -28.06
CA ILE A 229 9.92 7.78 -28.43
C ILE A 229 10.10 7.49 -29.93
N ASN A 230 9.45 6.43 -30.43
CA ASN A 230 9.56 6.00 -31.82
C ASN A 230 8.82 6.92 -32.81
N MET A 231 7.89 7.74 -32.34
CA MET A 231 7.15 8.70 -33.19
C MET A 231 7.82 10.08 -33.29
N ARG A 232 8.95 10.29 -32.63
CA ARG A 232 9.78 11.49 -32.72
C ARG A 232 10.86 11.28 -33.76
#